data_c33d5d905163ca1116668a08777e5439
#
_entry.id   c33d5d905163ca1116668a08777e5439
#
_cell.length_a   1.000
_cell.length_b   1.000
_cell.length_c   1.000
_cell.angle_alpha   90.00
_cell.angle_beta   90.00
_cell.angle_gamma   90.00
#
_symmetry.space_group_name_H-M   'P 1'
#
loop_
_entity.id
_entity.type
_entity.pdbx_description
1 polymer ?
#
loop_
_entity_poly.entity_id
_entity_poly.type
_entity_poly.pdbx_seq_one_letter_code
_entity_poly.pdbx_strand_id
1 'polypeptide(L)'
;MRKILLFSILLCFLLGLEFDLSLGNAYSFSSDIKINSNSSTNESINLTSRPNTRGFKSPQYYSIRIRKSNKELELIHHKLYFENNLPDNITHFEFTDGYNLLLMNFLYPFSVYEYIDIFSLRFGLGTVVVHPDVTIDEVRYYKKGGGLIPTLWKSGYQIGGISSQISLNFNKNISNKFSFNSELKVSYALTDVDLETDYTINIPNTSIHFLMGISFGK
;
A
#
# COMPACT_ATOMS: atom_id res chain seq x y z
N MET A 1 11.43 -18.08 2.33
CA MET A 1 10.89 -16.88 2.98
C MET A 1 11.36 -16.70 4.43
N ARG A 2 11.16 -17.66 5.36
CA ARG A 2 11.55 -17.51 6.79
C ARG A 2 13.03 -17.18 7.02
N LYS A 3 13.96 -17.80 6.27
CA LYS A 3 15.42 -17.54 6.37
C LYS A 3 15.82 -16.15 5.84
N ILE A 4 15.15 -15.65 4.81
CA ILE A 4 15.41 -14.32 4.24
C ILE A 4 14.96 -13.24 5.21
N LEU A 5 13.79 -13.39 5.83
CA LEU A 5 13.27 -12.46 6.82
C LEU A 5 14.20 -12.38 8.05
N LEU A 6 14.65 -13.53 8.58
CA LEU A 6 15.61 -13.58 9.69
C LEU A 6 16.93 -12.92 9.34
N PHE A 7 17.45 -13.15 8.14
CA PHE A 7 18.69 -12.52 7.66
C PHE A 7 18.55 -11.00 7.54
N SER A 8 17.40 -10.53 7.00
CA SER A 8 17.13 -9.09 6.87
C SER A 8 17.03 -8.40 8.23
N ILE A 9 16.37 -9.03 9.22
CA ILE A 9 16.30 -8.51 10.58
C ILE A 9 17.70 -8.44 11.21
N LEU A 10 18.52 -9.49 11.07
CA LEU A 10 19.88 -9.51 11.58
C LEU A 10 20.76 -8.42 10.94
N LEU A 11 20.62 -8.22 9.64
CA LEU A 11 21.34 -7.16 8.91
C LEU A 11 20.91 -5.76 9.38
N CYS A 12 19.64 -5.54 9.67
CA CYS A 12 19.15 -4.28 10.24
C CYS A 12 19.80 -3.98 11.60
N PHE A 13 19.93 -4.97 12.48
CA PHE A 13 20.64 -4.80 13.76
C PHE A 13 22.12 -4.42 13.57
N LEU A 14 22.81 -5.06 12.62
CA LEU A 14 24.21 -4.77 12.35
C LEU A 14 24.44 -3.36 11.79
N LEU A 15 23.46 -2.81 11.08
CA LEU A 15 23.51 -1.48 10.45
C LEU A 15 22.94 -0.37 11.35
N GLY A 16 22.48 -0.69 12.56
CA GLY A 16 21.79 0.27 13.44
C GLY A 16 20.49 0.80 12.84
N LEU A 17 19.77 -0.04 12.10
CA LEU A 17 18.49 0.25 11.52
C LEU A 17 17.35 -0.28 12.41
N GLU A 18 16.26 0.44 12.47
CA GLU A 18 15.03 -0.04 13.09
C GLU A 18 14.14 -0.68 12.01
N PHE A 19 13.51 -1.78 12.36
CA PHE A 19 12.59 -2.51 11.49
C PHE A 19 11.22 -2.60 12.14
N ASP A 20 10.16 -2.21 11.42
CA ASP A 20 8.78 -2.29 11.88
C ASP A 20 7.97 -3.24 11.00
N LEU A 21 7.17 -4.07 11.64
CA LEU A 21 6.16 -4.90 10.99
C LEU A 21 4.80 -4.65 11.65
N SER A 22 3.83 -4.23 10.86
CA SER A 22 2.49 -3.92 11.34
C SER A 22 1.44 -4.62 10.48
N LEU A 23 0.35 -5.03 11.11
CA LEU A 23 -0.88 -5.51 10.48
C LEU A 23 -1.99 -4.50 10.72
N GLY A 24 -2.99 -4.50 9.88
CA GLY A 24 -4.09 -3.56 10.04
C GLY A 24 -5.22 -3.73 9.05
N ASN A 25 -5.95 -2.65 8.90
CA ASN A 25 -7.01 -2.53 7.91
C ASN A 25 -7.10 -1.08 7.43
N ALA A 26 -7.76 -0.87 6.30
CA ALA A 26 -8.02 0.46 5.78
C ALA A 26 -9.49 0.62 5.40
N TYR A 27 -9.97 1.85 5.54
CA TYR A 27 -11.23 2.30 5.01
C TYR A 27 -10.95 3.27 3.86
N SER A 28 -11.30 2.86 2.64
CA SER A 28 -11.20 3.72 1.47
C SER A 28 -12.48 4.50 1.26
N PHE A 29 -12.36 5.76 0.87
CA PHE A 29 -13.49 6.58 0.47
C PHE A 29 -13.92 6.23 -0.96
N SER A 30 -15.15 6.60 -1.32
CA SER A 30 -15.61 6.53 -2.70
C SER A 30 -14.74 7.44 -3.59
N SER A 31 -14.42 6.95 -4.76
CA SER A 31 -13.67 7.71 -5.77
C SER A 31 -14.26 7.50 -7.16
N ASP A 32 -14.06 8.50 -8.01
CA ASP A 32 -14.44 8.44 -9.40
C ASP A 32 -13.32 7.74 -10.18
N ILE A 33 -13.67 6.61 -10.76
CA ILE A 33 -12.79 5.74 -11.52
C ILE A 33 -13.12 5.94 -13.00
N LYS A 34 -12.08 6.09 -13.81
CA LYS A 34 -12.25 6.21 -15.24
C LYS A 34 -11.48 5.11 -15.97
N ILE A 35 -12.19 4.32 -16.77
CA ILE A 35 -11.62 3.28 -17.62
C ILE A 35 -11.73 3.76 -19.06
N ASN A 36 -10.61 3.99 -19.71
CA ASN A 36 -10.52 4.45 -21.09
C ASN A 36 -10.14 3.28 -22.00
N SER A 37 -10.91 3.03 -23.04
CA SER A 37 -10.50 2.12 -24.10
C SER A 37 -9.40 2.78 -24.95
N ASN A 38 -8.36 2.03 -25.24
CA ASN A 38 -7.28 2.44 -26.12
C ASN A 38 -7.60 2.16 -27.61
N SER A 39 -8.81 1.65 -27.88
CA SER A 39 -9.29 1.43 -29.25
C SER A 39 -9.70 2.75 -29.92
N SER A 40 -9.87 2.71 -31.23
CA SER A 40 -10.28 3.88 -32.04
C SER A 40 -11.68 4.43 -31.71
N THR A 41 -12.49 3.70 -30.95
CA THR A 41 -13.84 4.11 -30.53
C THR A 41 -13.85 5.12 -29.39
N ASN A 42 -12.72 5.32 -28.68
CA ASN A 42 -12.57 6.24 -27.54
C ASN A 42 -13.68 6.10 -26.48
N GLU A 43 -14.22 4.91 -26.31
CA GLU A 43 -15.20 4.64 -25.28
C GLU A 43 -14.59 4.75 -23.89
N SER A 44 -15.27 5.40 -22.97
CA SER A 44 -14.84 5.49 -21.59
C SER A 44 -15.97 5.07 -20.65
N ILE A 45 -15.62 4.25 -19.67
CA ILE A 45 -16.53 3.86 -18.58
C ILE A 45 -16.16 4.72 -17.37
N ASN A 46 -17.15 5.45 -16.84
CA ASN A 46 -16.98 6.24 -15.63
C ASN A 46 -17.84 5.62 -14.54
N LEU A 47 -17.26 5.33 -13.39
CA LEU A 47 -17.96 4.78 -12.25
C LEU A 47 -17.48 5.41 -10.95
N THR A 48 -18.41 5.60 -10.00
CA THR A 48 -18.07 6.00 -8.63
C THR A 48 -18.21 4.77 -7.74
N SER A 49 -17.11 4.33 -7.16
CA SER A 49 -17.12 3.14 -6.31
C SER A 49 -16.26 3.33 -5.06
N ARG A 50 -16.61 2.60 -4.01
CA ARG A 50 -15.85 2.52 -2.77
C ARG A 50 -15.27 1.13 -2.62
N PRO A 51 -13.94 0.97 -2.70
CA PRO A 51 -13.33 -0.33 -2.51
C PRO A 51 -13.28 -0.74 -1.04
N ASN A 52 -13.35 -2.05 -0.80
CA ASN A 52 -13.09 -2.68 0.48
C ASN A 52 -11.61 -3.11 0.54
N THR A 53 -11.00 -3.08 1.73
CA THR A 53 -9.62 -3.55 1.93
C THR A 53 -9.55 -5.01 2.38
N ARG A 54 -10.50 -5.47 3.22
CA ARG A 54 -10.51 -6.84 3.77
C ARG A 54 -9.16 -7.20 4.41
N GLY A 55 -8.69 -6.39 5.36
CA GLY A 55 -7.33 -6.41 5.89
C GLY A 55 -6.83 -7.77 6.36
N PHE A 56 -7.69 -8.59 6.98
CA PHE A 56 -7.35 -9.91 7.51
C PHE A 56 -7.66 -11.09 6.58
N LYS A 57 -8.22 -10.85 5.38
CA LYS A 57 -8.33 -11.87 4.34
C LYS A 57 -6.98 -12.03 3.65
N SER A 58 -6.56 -13.27 3.38
CA SER A 58 -5.30 -13.56 2.68
C SER A 58 -5.33 -13.06 1.21
N PRO A 59 -4.24 -12.44 0.74
CA PRO A 59 -3.07 -11.98 1.48
C PRO A 59 -3.43 -10.87 2.48
N GLN A 60 -2.83 -10.88 3.67
CA GLN A 60 -3.15 -9.89 4.70
C GLN A 60 -2.70 -8.49 4.30
N TYR A 61 -3.39 -7.46 4.86
CA TYR A 61 -2.90 -6.10 4.84
C TYR A 61 -1.73 -5.96 5.84
N TYR A 62 -0.59 -5.44 5.40
CA TYR A 62 0.57 -5.21 6.26
C TYR A 62 1.33 -3.96 5.83
N SER A 63 2.13 -3.44 6.76
CA SER A 63 3.16 -2.44 6.51
C SER A 63 4.50 -2.94 7.03
N ILE A 64 5.53 -2.78 6.21
CA ILE A 64 6.92 -3.05 6.56
C ILE A 64 7.69 -1.75 6.45
N ARG A 65 8.52 -1.43 7.47
CA ARG A 65 9.32 -0.22 7.50
C ARG A 65 10.75 -0.51 7.89
N ILE A 66 11.64 0.25 7.31
CA ILE A 66 13.06 0.30 7.70
C ILE A 66 13.38 1.75 7.99
N ARG A 67 13.86 2.04 9.21
CA ARG A 67 14.09 3.40 9.68
C ARG A 67 15.53 3.61 10.12
N LYS A 68 16.05 4.79 9.81
CA LYS A 68 17.30 5.33 10.35
C LYS A 68 17.09 6.78 10.76
N SER A 69 17.23 7.06 12.07
CA SER A 69 16.95 8.40 12.60
C SER A 69 15.49 8.82 12.29
N ASN A 70 15.30 9.96 11.64
CA ASN A 70 13.99 10.51 11.29
C ASN A 70 13.53 10.17 9.85
N LYS A 71 14.26 9.30 9.14
CA LYS A 71 13.94 8.87 7.77
C LYS A 71 13.55 7.41 7.76
N GLU A 72 12.54 7.09 6.96
CA GLU A 72 11.97 5.75 6.90
C GLU A 72 11.56 5.41 5.47
N LEU A 73 11.84 4.18 5.07
CA LEU A 73 11.27 3.57 3.86
C LEU A 73 10.13 2.64 4.31
N GLU A 74 8.96 2.82 3.73
CA GLU A 74 7.75 2.05 4.05
C GLU A 74 7.17 1.38 2.82
N LEU A 75 6.83 0.11 2.94
CA LEU A 75 6.00 -0.64 2.01
C LEU A 75 4.69 -0.97 2.69
N ILE A 76 3.57 -0.53 2.13
CA ILE A 76 2.22 -0.89 2.56
C ILE A 76 1.63 -1.81 1.50
N HIS A 77 1.27 -3.03 1.89
CA HIS A 77 0.47 -3.93 1.07
C HIS A 77 -1.01 -3.59 1.26
N HIS A 78 -1.48 -2.61 0.50
CA HIS A 78 -2.89 -2.22 0.46
C HIS A 78 -3.62 -3.02 -0.62
N LYS A 79 -4.91 -3.30 -0.38
CA LYS A 79 -5.77 -4.07 -1.30
C LYS A 79 -7.05 -3.30 -1.57
N LEU A 80 -7.50 -3.35 -2.81
CA LEU A 80 -8.75 -2.73 -3.23
C LEU A 80 -9.64 -3.78 -3.89
N TYR A 81 -10.82 -4.01 -3.32
CA TYR A 81 -11.88 -4.87 -3.85
C TYR A 81 -13.06 -3.99 -4.22
N PHE A 82 -13.33 -3.83 -5.51
CA PHE A 82 -14.48 -3.09 -6.02
C PHE A 82 -15.64 -4.06 -6.26
N GLU A 83 -16.69 -3.96 -5.47
CA GLU A 83 -17.83 -4.88 -5.50
C GLU A 83 -19.17 -4.16 -5.68
N ASN A 84 -19.17 -2.85 -5.45
CA ASN A 84 -20.40 -2.04 -5.49
C ASN A 84 -20.39 -1.12 -6.70
N ASN A 85 -21.56 -0.96 -7.31
CA ASN A 85 -21.78 -0.03 -8.42
C ASN A 85 -20.89 -0.31 -9.66
N LEU A 86 -20.56 -1.59 -9.90
CA LEU A 86 -19.90 -1.96 -11.14
C LEU A 86 -20.93 -1.95 -12.27
N PRO A 87 -20.59 -1.44 -13.46
CA PRO A 87 -21.38 -1.60 -14.67
C PRO A 87 -21.52 -3.08 -15.05
N ASP A 88 -22.60 -3.43 -15.76
CA ASP A 88 -22.92 -4.83 -16.11
C ASP A 88 -21.81 -5.54 -16.90
N ASN A 89 -21.02 -4.80 -17.65
CA ASN A 89 -19.90 -5.33 -18.42
C ASN A 89 -18.62 -5.52 -17.59
N ILE A 90 -18.58 -5.12 -16.31
CA ILE A 90 -17.43 -5.35 -15.41
C ILE A 90 -17.85 -6.36 -14.34
N THR A 91 -17.43 -7.60 -14.51
CA THR A 91 -17.80 -8.71 -13.60
C THR A 91 -16.81 -8.93 -12.46
N HIS A 92 -15.59 -8.40 -12.60
CA HIS A 92 -14.52 -8.52 -11.60
C HIS A 92 -13.62 -7.29 -11.64
N PHE A 93 -13.30 -6.71 -10.46
CA PHE A 93 -12.43 -5.56 -10.38
C PHE A 93 -11.72 -5.51 -9.02
N GLU A 94 -10.44 -5.90 -8.99
CA GLU A 94 -9.68 -5.90 -7.76
C GLU A 94 -8.16 -5.68 -7.96
N PHE A 95 -7.50 -5.27 -6.85
CA PHE A 95 -6.06 -5.18 -6.70
C PHE A 95 -5.67 -5.92 -5.42
N THR A 96 -5.80 -7.25 -5.43
CA THR A 96 -5.57 -8.08 -4.25
C THR A 96 -4.11 -8.45 -4.04
N ASP A 97 -3.37 -8.63 -5.13
CA ASP A 97 -1.92 -8.82 -5.09
C ASP A 97 -1.16 -7.51 -4.84
N GLY A 98 -1.88 -6.40 -4.84
CA GLY A 98 -1.44 -5.15 -4.27
C GLY A 98 -1.84 -3.89 -5.04
N TYR A 99 -2.32 -2.94 -4.28
CA TYR A 99 -2.25 -1.50 -4.52
C TYR A 99 -1.19 -0.97 -3.55
N ASN A 100 0.07 -1.42 -3.79
CA ASN A 100 1.14 -1.27 -2.82
C ASN A 100 1.66 0.16 -2.83
N LEU A 101 1.75 0.78 -1.64
CA LEU A 101 2.35 2.10 -1.49
C LEU A 101 3.80 1.93 -1.06
N LEU A 102 4.74 2.43 -1.85
CA LEU A 102 6.16 2.50 -1.51
C LEU A 102 6.52 3.95 -1.21
N LEU A 103 6.78 4.26 0.05
CA LEU A 103 6.86 5.61 0.58
C LEU A 103 8.22 5.87 1.24
N MET A 104 8.74 7.07 1.03
CA MET A 104 9.78 7.65 1.86
C MET A 104 9.14 8.58 2.88
N ASN A 105 9.34 8.31 4.15
CA ASN A 105 8.74 9.05 5.25
C ASN A 105 9.77 9.87 6.01
N PHE A 106 9.28 10.98 6.57
CA PHE A 106 9.97 11.81 7.55
C PHE A 106 9.17 11.83 8.84
N LEU A 107 9.84 11.53 9.96
CA LEU A 107 9.25 11.43 11.28
C LEU A 107 9.59 12.66 12.11
N TYR A 108 8.59 13.18 12.81
CA TYR A 108 8.70 14.26 13.78
C TYR A 108 8.22 13.76 15.13
N PRO A 109 9.12 13.23 15.98
CA PRO A 109 8.77 12.76 17.32
C PRO A 109 8.39 13.92 18.22
N PHE A 110 7.40 13.70 19.10
CA PHE A 110 7.03 14.63 20.16
C PHE A 110 6.54 13.86 21.39
N SER A 111 6.67 14.44 22.56
CA SER A 111 6.19 13.88 23.82
C SER A 111 5.02 14.70 24.33
N VAL A 112 3.98 14.03 24.78
CA VAL A 112 2.79 14.69 25.39
C VAL A 112 2.96 14.83 26.90
N TYR A 113 3.70 13.91 27.54
CA TYR A 113 4.01 13.91 28.98
C TYR A 113 5.42 13.37 29.21
N GLU A 114 6.10 13.85 30.30
CA GLU A 114 7.50 13.48 30.62
C GLU A 114 7.73 11.96 30.82
N TYR A 115 6.69 11.20 31.15
CA TYR A 115 6.77 9.78 31.54
C TYR A 115 6.09 8.83 30.57
N ILE A 116 5.56 9.31 29.47
CA ILE A 116 4.76 8.52 28.54
C ILE A 116 5.39 8.55 27.15
N ASP A 117 5.35 7.42 26.56
CA ASP A 117 5.63 6.95 25.22
C ASP A 117 5.66 8.03 24.12
N ILE A 118 6.52 7.81 23.16
CA ILE A 118 6.81 8.77 22.11
C ILE A 118 5.72 8.70 21.04
N PHE A 119 5.04 9.82 20.85
CA PHE A 119 4.26 10.06 19.65
C PHE A 119 5.15 10.57 18.52
N SER A 120 4.78 10.26 17.30
CA SER A 120 5.41 10.87 16.14
C SER A 120 4.38 11.16 15.05
N LEU A 121 4.53 12.32 14.42
CA LEU A 121 3.91 12.60 13.13
C LEU A 121 4.81 12.06 12.04
N ARG A 122 4.21 11.47 11.01
CA ARG A 122 4.89 10.95 9.84
C ARG A 122 4.29 11.59 8.59
N PHE A 123 5.15 12.07 7.71
CA PHE A 123 4.80 12.57 6.39
C PHE A 123 5.53 11.75 5.36
N GLY A 124 4.83 11.23 4.38
CA GLY A 124 5.40 10.37 3.35
C GLY A 124 4.98 10.76 1.95
N LEU A 125 5.92 10.58 1.03
CA LEU A 125 5.72 10.69 -0.41
C LEU A 125 6.32 9.46 -1.09
N GLY A 126 5.71 9.01 -2.17
CA GLY A 126 6.21 7.85 -2.88
C GLY A 126 5.42 7.47 -4.11
N THR A 127 5.53 6.20 -4.48
CA THR A 127 4.88 5.65 -5.66
C THR A 127 3.90 4.54 -5.30
N VAL A 128 2.98 4.26 -6.22
CA VAL A 128 2.06 3.13 -6.14
C VAL A 128 2.54 2.04 -7.08
N VAL A 129 2.68 0.83 -6.55
CA VAL A 129 3.02 -0.37 -7.31
C VAL A 129 1.79 -1.25 -7.35
N VAL A 130 1.19 -1.40 -8.53
CA VAL A 130 -0.10 -2.05 -8.70
C VAL A 130 -0.03 -3.36 -9.46
N HIS A 131 -0.95 -4.26 -9.13
CA HIS A 131 -1.19 -5.50 -9.86
C HIS A 131 -2.70 -5.65 -10.07
N PRO A 132 -3.23 -5.22 -11.24
CA PRO A 132 -4.66 -5.28 -11.54
C PRO A 132 -5.13 -6.69 -11.85
N ASP A 133 -6.37 -7.00 -11.44
CA ASP A 133 -7.15 -8.15 -11.88
C ASP A 133 -8.57 -7.67 -12.17
N VAL A 134 -8.88 -7.51 -13.46
CA VAL A 134 -10.12 -6.90 -13.93
C VAL A 134 -10.72 -7.73 -15.05
N THR A 135 -12.04 -7.93 -15.05
CA THR A 135 -12.77 -8.59 -16.14
C THR A 135 -13.76 -7.61 -16.73
N ILE A 136 -13.59 -7.28 -18.01
CA ILE A 136 -14.44 -6.38 -18.80
C ILE A 136 -14.93 -7.16 -20.03
N ASP A 137 -16.24 -7.15 -20.30
CA ASP A 137 -16.86 -7.86 -21.43
C ASP A 137 -16.42 -9.33 -21.52
N GLU A 138 -16.43 -10.04 -20.37
CA GLU A 138 -16.00 -11.43 -20.21
C GLU A 138 -14.49 -11.69 -20.44
N VAL A 139 -13.71 -10.68 -20.82
CA VAL A 139 -12.25 -10.76 -20.98
C VAL A 139 -11.56 -10.39 -19.67
N ARG A 140 -10.74 -11.30 -19.16
CA ARG A 140 -9.96 -11.08 -17.92
C ARG A 140 -8.60 -10.47 -18.24
N TYR A 141 -8.40 -9.25 -17.77
CA TYR A 141 -7.15 -8.53 -17.81
C TYR A 141 -6.38 -8.77 -16.50
N TYR A 142 -5.52 -9.77 -16.55
CA TYR A 142 -4.62 -10.12 -15.48
C TYR A 142 -3.21 -10.13 -16.05
N LYS A 143 -2.45 -9.07 -15.81
CA LYS A 143 -1.14 -8.88 -16.42
C LYS A 143 -0.16 -9.93 -15.92
N LYS A 144 0.12 -10.92 -16.74
CA LYS A 144 1.17 -11.91 -16.51
C LYS A 144 2.47 -11.40 -17.13
N GLY A 145 3.52 -11.24 -16.29
CA GLY A 145 4.86 -10.90 -16.80
C GLY A 145 5.01 -9.40 -17.08
N GLY A 146 6.11 -8.84 -16.77
CA GLY A 146 6.37 -7.41 -16.84
C GLY A 146 6.38 -6.85 -15.42
N GLY A 147 7.41 -7.15 -14.66
CA GLY A 147 7.61 -6.59 -13.34
C GLY A 147 8.37 -5.29 -13.39
N LEU A 148 8.45 -4.63 -12.26
CA LEU A 148 9.26 -3.44 -12.02
C LEU A 148 10.72 -3.64 -12.43
N ILE A 149 11.20 -4.89 -12.32
CA ILE A 149 12.52 -5.35 -12.75
C ILE A 149 12.28 -6.60 -13.61
N PRO A 150 12.36 -6.52 -14.94
CA PRO A 150 12.00 -7.61 -15.85
C PRO A 150 12.72 -8.94 -15.60
N THR A 151 13.92 -8.88 -15.01
CA THR A 151 14.76 -10.06 -14.72
C THR A 151 14.41 -10.76 -13.40
N LEU A 152 13.82 -10.04 -12.43
CA LEU A 152 13.51 -10.57 -11.11
C LEU A 152 12.01 -10.83 -10.91
N TRP A 153 11.13 -10.09 -11.58
CA TRP A 153 9.70 -10.10 -11.32
C TRP A 153 8.89 -10.30 -12.61
N LYS A 154 8.69 -11.55 -12.97
CA LYS A 154 7.77 -11.92 -14.06
C LYS A 154 6.29 -11.84 -13.65
N SER A 155 5.94 -10.93 -12.76
CA SER A 155 4.70 -11.03 -11.98
C SER A 155 3.63 -9.98 -12.28
N GLY A 156 3.74 -9.24 -13.35
CA GLY A 156 2.67 -8.30 -13.76
C GLY A 156 2.52 -7.01 -12.96
N TYR A 157 3.42 -6.74 -12.01
CA TYR A 157 3.43 -5.46 -11.29
C TYR A 157 3.88 -4.30 -12.17
N GLN A 158 3.24 -3.14 -12.00
CA GLN A 158 3.63 -1.90 -12.68
C GLN A 158 3.65 -0.72 -11.69
N ILE A 159 4.48 0.28 -11.99
CA ILE A 159 4.39 1.56 -11.29
C ILE A 159 3.19 2.29 -11.86
N GLY A 160 2.14 2.42 -11.03
CA GLY A 160 0.87 3.01 -11.46
C GLY A 160 0.74 4.50 -11.16
N GLY A 161 1.59 5.06 -10.31
CA GLY A 161 1.43 6.48 -9.99
C GLY A 161 2.14 6.94 -8.72
N ILE A 162 1.63 8.01 -8.13
CA ILE A 162 2.21 8.66 -6.96
C ILE A 162 1.29 8.52 -5.75
N SER A 163 1.88 8.56 -4.55
CA SER A 163 1.15 8.54 -3.30
C SER A 163 1.76 9.45 -2.25
N SER A 164 0.92 9.89 -1.32
CA SER A 164 1.31 10.67 -0.15
C SER A 164 0.58 10.16 1.09
N GLN A 165 1.15 10.44 2.26
CA GLN A 165 0.51 10.11 3.53
C GLN A 165 0.85 11.11 4.63
N ILE A 166 -0.06 11.19 5.61
CA ILE A 166 0.19 11.74 6.93
C ILE A 166 -0.29 10.74 7.97
N SER A 167 0.46 10.56 9.05
CA SER A 167 0.03 9.67 10.14
C SER A 167 0.47 10.15 11.50
N LEU A 168 -0.31 9.75 12.50
CA LEU A 168 0.01 9.82 13.92
C LEU A 168 0.38 8.40 14.38
N ASN A 169 1.60 8.25 14.85
CA ASN A 169 2.12 7.00 15.37
C ASN A 169 2.36 7.11 16.87
N PHE A 170 1.95 6.07 17.59
CA PHE A 170 2.22 5.85 19.00
C PHE A 170 3.18 4.68 19.16
N ASN A 171 4.24 4.85 19.94
CA ASN A 171 5.27 3.84 20.10
C ASN A 171 5.56 3.64 21.61
N LYS A 172 5.37 2.42 22.11
CA LYS A 172 5.63 2.02 23.49
C LYS A 172 6.75 1.02 23.56
N ASN A 173 7.83 1.39 24.28
CA ASN A 173 8.95 0.48 24.52
C ASN A 173 8.51 -0.68 25.42
N ILE A 174 8.68 -1.90 24.96
CA ILE A 174 8.49 -3.14 25.75
C ILE A 174 9.83 -3.55 26.37
N SER A 175 10.92 -3.36 25.62
CA SER A 175 12.28 -3.64 26.07
C SER A 175 13.27 -2.75 25.30
N ASN A 176 14.57 -2.87 25.60
CA ASN A 176 15.62 -2.12 24.90
C ASN A 176 15.71 -2.44 23.39
N LYS A 177 15.07 -3.51 22.92
CA LYS A 177 15.15 -3.94 21.51
C LYS A 177 13.79 -4.03 20.83
N PHE A 178 12.70 -3.94 21.58
CA PHE A 178 11.35 -4.15 21.09
C PHE A 178 10.43 -3.04 21.55
N SER A 179 9.61 -2.56 20.64
CA SER A 179 8.52 -1.63 20.94
C SER A 179 7.23 -2.11 20.29
N PHE A 180 6.12 -1.84 20.94
CA PHE A 180 4.79 -1.91 20.32
C PHE A 180 4.52 -0.58 19.62
N ASN A 181 3.94 -0.63 18.42
CA ASN A 181 3.47 0.54 17.72
C ASN A 181 1.98 0.43 17.35
N SER A 182 1.30 1.57 17.34
CA SER A 182 -0.01 1.71 16.72
C SER A 182 -0.05 3.00 15.91
N GLU A 183 -0.79 3.01 14.82
CA GLU A 183 -0.78 4.11 13.88
C GLU A 183 -2.17 4.36 13.31
N LEU A 184 -2.54 5.64 13.26
CA LEU A 184 -3.65 6.15 12.47
C LEU A 184 -3.07 6.98 11.32
N LYS A 185 -3.45 6.63 10.10
CA LYS A 185 -2.87 7.16 8.87
C LYS A 185 -3.96 7.59 7.90
N VAL A 186 -3.73 8.67 7.19
CA VAL A 186 -4.46 9.04 5.98
C VAL A 186 -3.50 8.97 4.80
N SER A 187 -3.88 8.29 3.74
CA SER A 187 -3.14 8.27 2.48
C SER A 187 -4.00 8.77 1.33
N TYR A 188 -3.31 9.33 0.35
CA TYR A 188 -3.87 9.70 -0.95
C TYR A 188 -2.96 9.18 -2.05
N ALA A 189 -3.56 8.57 -3.07
CA ALA A 189 -2.85 8.03 -4.21
C ALA A 189 -3.57 8.38 -5.52
N LEU A 190 -2.81 8.68 -6.55
CA LEU A 190 -3.27 8.87 -7.92
C LEU A 190 -2.58 7.81 -8.77
N THR A 191 -3.37 6.98 -9.46
CA THR A 191 -2.84 5.92 -10.29
C THR A 191 -3.47 5.89 -11.66
N ASP A 192 -2.62 5.64 -12.64
CA ASP A 192 -2.99 5.22 -14.00
C ASP A 192 -2.44 3.82 -14.22
N VAL A 193 -3.29 2.88 -14.57
CA VAL A 193 -2.99 1.46 -14.65
C VAL A 193 -3.34 0.94 -16.03
N ASP A 194 -2.35 0.39 -16.74
CA ASP A 194 -2.57 -0.21 -18.04
C ASP A 194 -3.11 -1.64 -17.88
N LEU A 195 -4.21 -1.94 -18.56
CA LEU A 195 -4.71 -3.29 -18.78
C LEU A 195 -4.27 -3.77 -20.16
N GLU A 196 -3.07 -4.33 -20.21
CA GLU A 196 -2.42 -4.74 -21.48
C GLU A 196 -2.38 -3.57 -22.49
N THR A 197 -2.94 -3.77 -23.68
CA THR A 197 -3.01 -2.74 -24.74
C THR A 197 -4.40 -2.11 -24.86
N ASP A 198 -5.41 -2.66 -24.17
CA ASP A 198 -6.81 -2.40 -24.49
C ASP A 198 -7.43 -1.28 -23.67
N TYR A 199 -7.01 -1.17 -22.40
CA TYR A 199 -7.58 -0.17 -21.49
C TYR A 199 -6.51 0.48 -20.60
N THR A 200 -6.80 1.71 -20.18
CA THR A 200 -6.10 2.40 -19.11
C THR A 200 -7.11 2.79 -18.03
N ILE A 201 -6.83 2.47 -16.77
CA ILE A 201 -7.68 2.78 -15.63
C ILE A 201 -7.05 3.85 -14.76
N ASN A 202 -7.77 4.96 -14.57
CA ASN A 202 -7.43 5.98 -13.58
C ASN A 202 -8.18 5.68 -12.27
N ILE A 203 -7.44 5.53 -11.15
CA ILE A 203 -7.98 5.17 -9.84
C ILE A 203 -7.37 6.07 -8.77
N PRO A 204 -7.98 7.22 -8.46
CA PRO A 204 -7.65 7.96 -7.25
C PRO A 204 -8.14 7.19 -6.02
N ASN A 205 -7.33 7.10 -4.98
CA ASN A 205 -7.71 6.44 -3.73
C ASN A 205 -7.31 7.27 -2.51
N THR A 206 -8.30 7.62 -1.70
CA THR A 206 -8.11 8.21 -0.37
C THR A 206 -8.50 7.17 0.67
N SER A 207 -7.62 6.91 1.64
CA SER A 207 -7.88 5.89 2.66
C SER A 207 -7.45 6.34 4.05
N ILE A 208 -8.21 5.89 5.06
CA ILE A 208 -7.80 5.94 6.46
C ILE A 208 -7.36 4.54 6.85
N HIS A 209 -6.15 4.42 7.43
CA HIS A 209 -5.58 3.15 7.84
C HIS A 209 -5.41 3.13 9.36
N PHE A 210 -5.67 1.97 9.95
CA PHE A 210 -5.34 1.67 11.33
C PHE A 210 -4.41 0.46 11.36
N LEU A 211 -3.23 0.63 11.97
CA LEU A 211 -2.20 -0.40 12.04
C LEU A 211 -1.76 -0.61 13.49
N MET A 212 -1.40 -1.84 13.78
CA MET A 212 -0.72 -2.24 15.01
C MET A 212 0.45 -3.16 14.68
N GLY A 213 1.56 -3.01 15.39
CA GLY A 213 2.74 -3.77 15.06
C GLY A 213 3.82 -3.76 16.12
N ILE A 214 4.96 -4.28 15.72
CA ILE A 214 6.15 -4.42 16.55
C ILE A 214 7.33 -3.81 15.81
N SER A 215 8.11 -3.02 16.54
CA SER A 215 9.37 -2.45 16.07
C SER A 215 10.56 -3.19 16.72
N PHE A 216 11.63 -3.37 15.95
CA PHE A 216 12.86 -4.03 16.35
C PHE A 216 14.07 -3.13 16.06
N GLY A 217 15.08 -3.15 16.92
CA GLY A 217 16.35 -2.50 16.64
C GLY A 217 16.41 -1.06 17.13
N LYS A 218 16.51 -0.87 18.44
CA LYS A 218 16.97 0.38 19.04
C LYS A 218 18.42 0.25 19.47
#